data_a237b579a36e6be7364cf9485d6e588d
#
_entry.id   a237b579a36e6be7364cf9485d6e588d
#
_cell.length_a   1.000
_cell.length_b   1.000
_cell.length_c   1.000
_cell.angle_alpha   90.00
_cell.angle_beta   90.00
_cell.angle_gamma   90.00
#
_symmetry.space_group_name_H-M   'P 1'
#
loop_
_entity.id
_entity.type
_entity.pdbx_description
1 polymer ?
#
loop_
_entity_poly.entity_id
_entity_poly.type
_entity_poly.pdbx_seq_one_letter_code
_entity_poly.pdbx_strand_id
1 'polypeptide(L)'
;MKKNVFYHVMFLAMIAVVPMTFTACGGDSDDDGTPQVPTGPTGSTEYVEPCLDFGCSPNHVKEWMAGYSWELSEYSNDYTLIYMNSQGTIALDYMFLNSKMHTVAATYAVSGESVALAFKSEIEKRYGVTMTKETDPSDVNQYVYHCTPTINQRSVAIMMTYAKQCINILYSLPD
;
A
#
# COMPACT_ATOMS: atom_id res chain seq x y z
N MET A 1 13.13 -5.97 -24.82
CA MET A 1 13.91 -5.24 -23.80
C MET A 1 13.06 -4.35 -22.87
N LYS A 2 11.72 -4.52 -22.77
CA LYS A 2 10.84 -3.64 -21.98
C LYS A 2 10.43 -4.20 -20.61
N LYS A 3 10.75 -5.47 -20.30
CA LYS A 3 10.39 -6.11 -19.02
C LYS A 3 11.24 -5.67 -17.82
N ASN A 4 12.44 -5.18 -18.02
CA ASN A 4 13.39 -4.91 -16.94
C ASN A 4 13.11 -3.59 -16.18
N VAL A 5 12.44 -2.61 -16.81
CA VAL A 5 12.14 -1.32 -16.16
C VAL A 5 11.06 -1.50 -15.10
N PHE A 6 10.06 -2.36 -15.36
CA PHE A 6 8.97 -2.64 -14.44
C PHE A 6 9.47 -3.27 -13.14
N TYR A 7 10.42 -4.22 -13.22
CA TYR A 7 11.04 -4.83 -12.05
C TYR A 7 11.89 -3.86 -11.23
N HIS A 8 12.52 -2.86 -11.86
CA HIS A 8 13.31 -1.87 -11.15
C HIS A 8 12.46 -0.89 -10.34
N VAL A 9 11.29 -0.48 -10.85
CA VAL A 9 10.33 0.36 -10.11
C VAL A 9 9.76 -0.42 -8.92
N MET A 10 9.45 -1.70 -9.11
CA MET A 10 8.96 -2.58 -8.06
C MET A 10 10.01 -2.80 -6.95
N PHE A 11 11.31 -2.91 -7.32
CA PHE A 11 12.41 -3.09 -6.37
C PHE A 11 12.67 -1.82 -5.54
N LEU A 12 12.51 -0.63 -6.14
CA LEU A 12 12.64 0.66 -5.44
C LEU A 12 11.50 0.89 -4.43
N ALA A 13 10.27 0.50 -4.76
CA ALA A 13 9.15 0.58 -3.83
C ALA A 13 9.30 -0.38 -2.62
N MET A 14 9.97 -1.53 -2.80
CA MET A 14 10.25 -2.47 -1.72
C MET A 14 11.38 -2.03 -0.77
N ILE A 15 12.31 -1.16 -1.22
CA ILE A 15 13.44 -0.69 -0.39
C ILE A 15 12.99 0.40 0.59
N ALA A 16 11.88 1.09 0.32
CA ALA A 16 11.32 2.10 1.23
C ALA A 16 10.57 1.52 2.45
N VAL A 17 10.38 0.19 2.51
CA VAL A 17 9.91 -0.45 3.74
C VAL A 17 11.06 -0.52 4.74
N VAL A 18 11.31 0.60 5.41
CA VAL A 18 12.12 0.64 6.63
C VAL A 18 11.56 -0.41 7.58
N PRO A 19 12.34 -1.35 8.10
CA PRO A 19 11.85 -2.26 9.13
C PRO A 19 11.46 -1.41 10.34
N MET A 20 10.16 -1.12 10.46
CA MET A 20 9.62 -0.54 11.69
C MET A 20 9.81 -1.59 12.77
N THR A 21 10.84 -1.42 13.59
CA THR A 21 10.97 -2.14 14.84
C THR A 21 9.85 -1.66 15.75
N PHE A 22 8.76 -2.41 15.80
CA PHE A 22 7.70 -2.21 16.77
C PHE A 22 8.30 -2.52 18.14
N THR A 23 8.72 -1.50 18.87
CA THR A 23 8.98 -1.62 20.29
C THR A 23 7.64 -1.74 21.01
N ALA A 24 7.22 -2.98 21.26
CA ALA A 24 6.15 -3.26 22.21
C ALA A 24 6.62 -2.77 23.58
N CYS A 25 6.06 -1.67 24.05
CA CYS A 25 6.22 -1.23 25.43
C CYS A 25 5.44 -2.21 26.33
N GLY A 26 6.17 -3.11 26.99
CA GLY A 26 5.64 -4.07 27.93
C GLY A 26 5.20 -3.35 29.20
N GLY A 27 3.94 -3.46 29.55
CA GLY A 27 3.43 -3.23 30.91
C GLY A 27 3.52 -4.52 31.70
N ASP A 28 4.26 -4.48 32.79
CA ASP A 28 4.38 -5.53 33.78
C ASP A 28 3.02 -5.83 34.40
N SER A 29 2.60 -7.10 34.38
CA SER A 29 1.65 -7.68 35.34
C SER A 29 1.84 -9.18 35.33
N ASP A 30 2.31 -9.69 36.45
CA ASP A 30 2.39 -11.11 36.81
C ASP A 30 1.01 -11.77 36.69
N ASP A 31 0.87 -12.89 36.00
CA ASP A 31 0.40 -14.18 36.51
C ASP A 31 0.03 -15.16 35.36
N ASP A 32 0.41 -16.43 35.58
CA ASP A 32 -0.12 -17.69 35.06
C ASP A 32 0.12 -18.06 33.59
N GLY A 33 1.01 -18.97 33.46
CA GLY A 33 1.63 -19.75 32.41
C GLY A 33 0.77 -20.36 31.26
N THR A 34 0.07 -19.58 30.51
CA THR A 34 -0.37 -19.95 29.16
C THR A 34 0.42 -19.12 28.12
N PRO A 35 1.05 -19.73 27.08
CA PRO A 35 1.69 -18.96 26.04
C PRO A 35 0.62 -18.13 25.32
N GLN A 36 0.48 -16.87 25.70
CA GLN A 36 -0.28 -15.92 24.89
C GLN A 36 0.49 -15.73 23.58
N VAL A 37 -0.11 -16.23 22.50
CA VAL A 37 0.27 -15.81 21.15
C VAL A 37 0.23 -14.29 21.15
N PRO A 38 1.33 -13.58 20.78
CA PRO A 38 1.28 -12.14 20.67
C PRO A 38 0.15 -11.78 19.73
N THR A 39 -0.89 -11.13 20.21
CA THR A 39 -1.86 -10.44 19.38
C THR A 39 -1.08 -9.34 18.69
N GLY A 40 -0.58 -9.62 17.49
CA GLY A 40 0.00 -8.64 16.61
C GLY A 40 -0.97 -7.46 16.43
N PRO A 41 -0.50 -6.28 16.02
CA PRO A 41 -1.36 -5.13 15.84
C PRO A 41 -2.56 -5.55 15.01
N THR A 42 -3.76 -5.25 15.50
CA THR A 42 -5.01 -5.45 14.77
C THR A 42 -4.90 -4.58 13.52
N GLY A 43 -4.48 -5.20 12.40
CA GLY A 43 -4.28 -4.51 11.14
C GLY A 43 -5.58 -3.83 10.71
N SER A 44 -5.47 -2.73 10.01
CA SER A 44 -6.63 -2.09 9.39
C SER A 44 -7.27 -3.08 8.43
N THR A 45 -8.59 -3.26 8.57
CA THR A 45 -9.39 -4.06 7.63
C THR A 45 -10.09 -3.15 6.62
N GLU A 46 -9.84 -1.84 6.68
CA GLU A 46 -10.51 -0.86 5.86
C GLU A 46 -9.61 -0.40 4.71
N TYR A 47 -10.10 -0.58 3.49
CA TYR A 47 -9.48 -0.03 2.30
C TYR A 47 -9.65 1.49 2.30
N VAL A 48 -8.55 2.21 2.12
CA VAL A 48 -8.52 3.67 1.95
C VAL A 48 -8.14 4.00 0.52
N GLU A 49 -9.00 4.74 -0.17
CA GLU A 49 -8.71 5.18 -1.54
C GLU A 49 -7.72 6.34 -1.51
N PRO A 50 -6.58 6.21 -2.19
CA PRO A 50 -5.63 7.31 -2.29
C PRO A 50 -6.13 8.38 -3.29
N CYS A 51 -5.47 9.54 -3.32
CA CYS A 51 -5.63 10.49 -4.42
C CYS A 51 -5.17 9.82 -5.72
N LEU A 52 -6.04 9.72 -6.71
CA LEU A 52 -5.76 9.11 -8.03
C LEU A 52 -5.84 10.13 -9.18
N ASP A 53 -5.62 11.41 -8.88
CA ASP A 53 -5.53 12.48 -9.87
C ASP A 53 -4.12 12.53 -10.47
N PHE A 54 -3.78 11.50 -11.27
CA PHE A 54 -2.48 11.41 -11.91
C PHE A 54 -2.14 12.63 -12.74
N GLY A 55 -0.92 13.14 -12.59
CA GLY A 55 -0.45 14.38 -13.20
C GLY A 55 -0.70 15.63 -12.36
N CYS A 56 -1.37 15.51 -11.21
CA CYS A 56 -1.51 16.62 -10.26
C CYS A 56 -0.18 16.97 -9.59
N SER A 57 -0.12 18.15 -8.97
CA SER A 57 1.05 18.62 -8.22
C SER A 57 1.12 18.04 -6.81
N PRO A 58 2.30 18.09 -6.14
CA PRO A 58 2.42 17.75 -4.73
C PRO A 58 1.47 18.54 -3.82
N ASN A 59 1.21 19.82 -4.14
CA ASN A 59 0.29 20.62 -3.34
C ASN A 59 -1.15 20.12 -3.43
N HIS A 60 -1.59 19.68 -4.60
CA HIS A 60 -2.92 19.05 -4.75
C HIS A 60 -3.07 17.81 -3.87
N VAL A 61 -2.04 16.95 -3.81
CA VAL A 61 -2.06 15.79 -2.91
C VAL A 61 -2.10 16.22 -1.45
N LYS A 62 -1.36 17.26 -1.06
CA LYS A 62 -1.41 17.80 0.32
C LYS A 62 -2.80 18.32 0.68
N GLU A 63 -3.48 19.01 -0.24
CA GLU A 63 -4.85 19.48 -0.08
C GLU A 63 -5.84 18.30 0.06
N TRP A 64 -5.70 17.27 -0.77
CA TRP A 64 -6.49 16.04 -0.66
C TRP A 64 -6.29 15.37 0.71
N MET A 65 -5.04 15.21 1.13
CA MET A 65 -4.70 14.55 2.40
C MET A 65 -5.05 15.38 3.64
N ALA A 66 -5.25 16.69 3.50
CA ALA A 66 -5.69 17.55 4.61
C ALA A 66 -7.08 17.16 5.18
N GLY A 67 -7.89 16.43 4.40
CA GLY A 67 -9.16 15.84 4.87
C GLY A 67 -9.00 14.62 5.78
N TYR A 68 -7.79 14.07 5.86
CA TYR A 68 -7.46 12.92 6.69
C TYR A 68 -6.60 13.37 7.88
N SER A 69 -6.82 12.77 9.06
CA SER A 69 -5.97 13.00 10.24
C SER A 69 -4.67 12.17 10.17
N TRP A 70 -3.95 12.30 9.05
CA TRP A 70 -2.73 11.52 8.77
C TRP A 70 -1.50 12.41 8.84
N GLU A 71 -0.39 11.84 9.26
CA GLU A 71 0.86 12.56 9.42
C GLU A 71 1.72 12.45 8.15
N LEU A 72 2.24 13.61 7.71
CA LEU A 72 3.26 13.64 6.67
C LEU A 72 4.60 13.19 7.27
N SER A 73 5.17 12.13 6.74
CA SER A 73 6.44 11.57 7.19
C SER A 73 7.60 12.55 6.97
N GLU A 74 8.56 12.56 7.90
CA GLU A 74 9.84 13.29 7.77
C GLU A 74 10.71 12.82 6.59
N TYR A 75 10.44 11.61 6.07
CA TYR A 75 11.12 11.07 4.88
C TYR A 75 10.53 11.60 3.56
N SER A 76 9.48 12.42 3.62
CA SER A 76 8.92 13.08 2.44
C SER A 76 9.91 14.10 1.85
N ASN A 77 9.91 14.22 0.52
CA ASN A 77 10.77 15.13 -0.23
C ASN A 77 10.05 15.65 -1.49
N ASP A 78 10.76 16.36 -2.38
CA ASP A 78 10.19 16.95 -3.60
C ASP A 78 9.69 15.89 -4.62
N TYR A 79 10.14 14.65 -4.49
CA TYR A 79 9.79 13.54 -5.39
C TYR A 79 8.81 12.56 -4.78
N THR A 80 8.63 12.60 -3.45
CA THR A 80 7.79 11.63 -2.74
C THR A 80 7.13 12.27 -1.53
N LEU A 81 5.80 12.14 -1.41
CA LEU A 81 5.05 12.45 -0.20
C LEU A 81 4.58 11.15 0.44
N ILE A 82 4.95 10.94 1.69
CA ILE A 82 4.61 9.74 2.46
C ILE A 82 3.68 10.16 3.60
N TYR A 83 2.47 9.61 3.61
CA TYR A 83 1.50 9.81 4.68
C TYR A 83 1.28 8.52 5.44
N MET A 84 1.19 8.62 6.76
CA MET A 84 0.86 7.48 7.63
C MET A 84 -0.34 7.81 8.50
N ASN A 85 -1.22 6.83 8.71
CA ASN A 85 -2.26 6.97 9.72
C ASN A 85 -1.66 6.97 11.13
N SER A 86 -2.40 7.51 12.10
CA SER A 86 -1.93 7.64 13.50
C SER A 86 -1.54 6.33 14.17
N GLN A 87 -2.00 5.19 13.65
CA GLN A 87 -1.69 3.86 14.16
C GLN A 87 -0.45 3.24 13.49
N GLY A 88 0.10 3.86 12.44
CA GLY A 88 1.22 3.32 11.66
C GLY A 88 0.88 2.04 10.87
N THR A 89 -0.41 1.73 10.69
CA THR A 89 -0.86 0.51 10.02
C THR A 89 -1.13 0.69 8.53
N ILE A 90 -1.24 1.94 8.08
CA ILE A 90 -1.46 2.31 6.68
C ILE A 90 -0.49 3.40 6.30
N ALA A 91 0.19 3.23 5.17
CA ALA A 91 1.01 4.25 4.53
C ALA A 91 0.57 4.48 3.09
N LEU A 92 0.58 5.75 2.65
CA LEU A 92 0.36 6.15 1.27
C LEU A 92 1.58 6.90 0.77
N ASP A 93 2.20 6.37 -0.28
CA ASP A 93 3.38 6.94 -0.94
C ASP A 93 2.98 7.50 -2.29
N TYR A 94 3.06 8.82 -2.45
CA TYR A 94 2.81 9.52 -3.69
C TYR A 94 4.13 9.90 -4.35
N MET A 95 4.39 9.38 -5.55
CA MET A 95 5.64 9.61 -6.28
C MET A 95 5.41 10.57 -7.44
N PHE A 96 6.33 11.53 -7.58
CA PHE A 96 6.24 12.60 -8.57
C PHE A 96 7.42 12.55 -9.54
N LEU A 97 7.11 12.70 -10.82
CA LEU A 97 8.09 12.91 -11.88
C LEU A 97 7.83 14.28 -12.49
N ASN A 98 8.85 15.16 -12.51
CA ASN A 98 8.71 16.55 -12.98
C ASN A 98 7.53 17.29 -12.28
N SER A 99 7.42 17.14 -10.96
CA SER A 99 6.35 17.72 -10.12
C SER A 99 4.93 17.29 -10.50
N LYS A 100 4.79 16.15 -11.17
CA LYS A 100 3.50 15.54 -11.54
C LYS A 100 3.39 14.17 -10.93
N MET A 101 2.28 13.89 -10.26
CA MET A 101 2.02 12.58 -9.68
C MET A 101 1.98 11.52 -10.77
N HIS A 102 2.79 10.49 -10.60
CA HIS A 102 3.00 9.43 -11.56
C HIS A 102 2.57 8.07 -11.00
N THR A 103 2.83 7.85 -9.72
CA THR A 103 2.58 6.57 -9.05
C THR A 103 2.09 6.81 -7.63
N VAL A 104 1.21 5.95 -7.17
CA VAL A 104 0.81 5.89 -5.76
C VAL A 104 0.97 4.46 -5.28
N ALA A 105 1.59 4.28 -4.11
CA ALA A 105 1.62 3.02 -3.40
C ALA A 105 0.86 3.13 -2.09
N ALA A 106 -0.02 2.17 -1.82
CA ALA A 106 -0.73 2.05 -0.56
C ALA A 106 -0.29 0.76 0.14
N THR A 107 0.25 0.89 1.34
CA THR A 107 0.75 -0.22 2.15
C THR A 107 -0.11 -0.39 3.39
N TYR A 108 -0.56 -1.62 3.66
CA TYR A 108 -1.40 -1.96 4.80
C TYR A 108 -0.77 -3.10 5.59
N ALA A 109 -0.64 -2.91 6.90
CA ALA A 109 -0.36 -4.01 7.83
C ALA A 109 -1.67 -4.79 8.07
N VAL A 110 -1.69 -6.10 7.77
CA VAL A 110 -2.91 -6.93 7.82
C VAL A 110 -2.67 -8.24 8.52
N SER A 111 -3.73 -8.82 9.08
CA SER A 111 -3.65 -10.03 9.92
C SER A 111 -4.01 -11.34 9.19
N GLY A 112 -3.94 -11.40 7.87
CA GLY A 112 -4.16 -12.65 7.15
C GLY A 112 -4.65 -12.51 5.71
N GLU A 113 -4.66 -13.64 5.01
CA GLU A 113 -5.05 -13.72 3.59
C GLU A 113 -6.52 -13.32 3.35
N SER A 114 -7.42 -13.60 4.30
CA SER A 114 -8.83 -13.22 4.18
C SER A 114 -9.02 -11.71 4.03
N VAL A 115 -8.15 -10.92 4.66
CA VAL A 115 -8.14 -9.45 4.51
C VAL A 115 -7.69 -9.07 3.10
N ALA A 116 -6.67 -9.72 2.55
CA ALA A 116 -6.22 -9.48 1.18
C ALA A 116 -7.33 -9.78 0.16
N LEU A 117 -8.09 -10.84 0.35
CA LEU A 117 -9.24 -11.17 -0.50
C LEU A 117 -10.38 -10.14 -0.37
N ALA A 118 -10.60 -9.58 0.83
CA ALA A 118 -11.55 -8.49 1.03
C ALA A 118 -11.13 -7.22 0.30
N PHE A 119 -9.84 -6.85 0.34
CA PHE A 119 -9.29 -5.72 -0.41
C PHE A 119 -9.43 -5.92 -1.93
N LYS A 120 -9.12 -7.12 -2.42
CA LYS A 120 -9.33 -7.49 -3.83
C LYS A 120 -10.79 -7.26 -4.23
N SER A 121 -11.74 -7.79 -3.45
CA SER A 121 -13.18 -7.62 -3.70
C SER A 121 -13.61 -6.16 -3.68
N GLU A 122 -13.08 -5.35 -2.77
CA GLU A 122 -13.39 -3.92 -2.71
C GLU A 122 -12.89 -3.18 -3.95
N ILE A 123 -11.66 -3.46 -4.41
CA ILE A 123 -11.10 -2.89 -5.64
C ILE A 123 -11.94 -3.28 -6.86
N GLU A 124 -12.29 -4.58 -6.98
CA GLU A 124 -13.11 -5.09 -8.08
C GLU A 124 -14.48 -4.42 -8.13
N LYS A 125 -15.13 -4.30 -6.98
CA LYS A 125 -16.44 -3.66 -6.86
C LYS A 125 -16.37 -2.16 -7.18
N ARG A 126 -15.37 -1.45 -6.64
CA ARG A 126 -15.21 -0.01 -6.77
C ARG A 126 -14.96 0.42 -8.19
N TYR A 127 -14.13 -0.30 -8.90
CA TYR A 127 -13.74 0.06 -10.27
C TYR A 127 -14.45 -0.76 -11.36
N GLY A 128 -15.34 -1.69 -10.99
CA GLY A 128 -16.12 -2.51 -11.93
C GLY A 128 -15.24 -3.42 -12.78
N VAL A 129 -14.16 -3.96 -12.21
CA VAL A 129 -13.18 -4.82 -12.89
C VAL A 129 -13.04 -6.17 -12.20
N THR A 130 -12.36 -7.09 -12.86
CA THR A 130 -11.91 -8.35 -12.26
C THR A 130 -10.40 -8.33 -12.18
N MET A 131 -9.84 -8.61 -11.01
CA MET A 131 -8.40 -8.75 -10.83
C MET A 131 -7.94 -10.16 -11.20
N THR A 132 -6.95 -10.23 -12.09
CA THR A 132 -6.31 -11.48 -12.47
C THR A 132 -5.22 -11.82 -11.47
N LYS A 133 -5.21 -13.08 -11.00
CA LYS A 133 -4.15 -13.58 -10.11
C LYS A 133 -2.96 -14.02 -10.95
N GLU A 134 -1.78 -13.50 -10.65
CA GLU A 134 -0.51 -14.08 -11.08
C GLU A 134 0.04 -14.99 -10.00
N THR A 135 0.39 -16.20 -10.36
CA THR A 135 1.12 -17.13 -9.48
C THR A 135 2.58 -17.06 -9.86
N ASP A 136 3.41 -16.55 -8.97
CA ASP A 136 4.84 -16.78 -9.06
C ASP A 136 5.11 -18.21 -8.53
N PRO A 137 5.57 -19.13 -9.36
CA PRO A 137 5.85 -20.49 -8.93
C PRO A 137 7.03 -20.57 -7.94
N SER A 138 7.79 -19.51 -7.77
CA SER A 138 8.96 -19.44 -6.87
C SER A 138 8.62 -19.06 -5.44
N ASP A 139 7.47 -18.40 -5.17
CA ASP A 139 7.05 -18.00 -3.81
C ASP A 139 5.59 -18.36 -3.54
N VAL A 140 5.39 -19.47 -2.87
CA VAL A 140 4.07 -20.00 -2.49
C VAL A 140 3.32 -19.14 -1.45
N ASN A 141 3.99 -18.16 -0.85
CA ASN A 141 3.42 -17.29 0.19
C ASN A 141 3.13 -15.86 -0.29
N GLN A 142 3.36 -15.60 -1.57
CA GLN A 142 3.09 -14.30 -2.18
C GLN A 142 2.02 -14.43 -3.25
N TYR A 143 0.99 -13.59 -3.17
CA TYR A 143 -0.05 -13.49 -4.18
C TYR A 143 0.01 -12.12 -4.83
N VAL A 144 0.00 -12.10 -6.16
CA VAL A 144 -0.08 -10.88 -6.96
C VAL A 144 -1.38 -10.88 -7.75
N TYR A 145 -2.13 -9.81 -7.63
CA TYR A 145 -3.34 -9.55 -8.41
C TYR A 145 -3.15 -8.28 -9.21
N HIS A 146 -3.63 -8.26 -10.45
CA HIS A 146 -3.56 -7.06 -11.29
C HIS A 146 -4.85 -6.82 -12.08
N CYS A 147 -5.11 -5.57 -12.39
CA CYS A 147 -6.16 -5.12 -13.30
C CYS A 147 -5.80 -3.75 -13.89
N THR A 148 -6.58 -3.31 -14.86
CA THR A 148 -6.36 -2.01 -15.51
C THR A 148 -7.71 -1.31 -15.74
N PRO A 149 -8.34 -0.74 -14.68
CA PRO A 149 -9.56 0.04 -14.81
C PRO A 149 -9.33 1.39 -15.51
N THR A 150 -10.44 2.02 -15.87
CA THR A 150 -10.47 3.44 -16.24
C THR A 150 -10.88 4.26 -15.02
N ILE A 151 -9.98 5.13 -14.53
CA ILE A 151 -10.20 6.02 -13.39
C ILE A 151 -9.96 7.45 -13.87
N ASN A 152 -10.90 8.36 -13.62
CA ASN A 152 -10.81 9.75 -14.06
C ASN A 152 -10.45 9.88 -15.56
N GLN A 153 -11.09 9.07 -16.41
CA GLN A 153 -10.88 8.99 -17.87
C GLN A 153 -9.46 8.52 -18.28
N ARG A 154 -8.69 7.95 -17.38
CA ARG A 154 -7.35 7.41 -17.64
C ARG A 154 -7.33 5.92 -17.36
N SER A 155 -6.59 5.19 -18.18
CA SER A 155 -6.25 3.80 -17.89
C SER A 155 -5.25 3.78 -16.72
N VAL A 156 -5.54 3.06 -15.65
CA VAL A 156 -4.69 2.97 -14.45
C VAL A 156 -4.34 1.51 -14.22
N ALA A 157 -3.07 1.18 -14.20
CA ALA A 157 -2.62 -0.15 -13.79
C ALA A 157 -2.69 -0.24 -12.27
N ILE A 158 -3.41 -1.24 -11.77
CA ILE A 158 -3.46 -1.57 -10.33
C ILE A 158 -2.81 -2.93 -10.15
N MET A 159 -1.83 -2.99 -9.26
CA MET A 159 -1.20 -4.23 -8.84
C MET A 159 -1.29 -4.34 -7.32
N MET A 160 -1.90 -5.40 -6.83
CA MET A 160 -2.00 -5.70 -5.40
C MET A 160 -1.15 -6.92 -5.08
N THR A 161 -0.23 -6.76 -4.15
CA THR A 161 0.62 -7.84 -3.65
C THR A 161 0.29 -8.12 -2.18
N TYR A 162 0.09 -9.37 -1.84
CA TYR A 162 -0.01 -9.82 -0.45
C TYR A 162 1.18 -10.70 -0.11
N ALA A 163 1.93 -10.32 0.91
CA ALA A 163 3.05 -11.09 1.43
C ALA A 163 3.26 -10.81 2.92
N LYS A 164 3.48 -11.86 3.72
CA LYS A 164 3.94 -11.76 5.12
C LYS A 164 3.17 -10.73 5.98
N GLN A 165 1.85 -10.78 5.95
CA GLN A 165 0.99 -9.86 6.73
C GLN A 165 1.03 -8.40 6.24
N CYS A 166 1.38 -8.19 4.98
CA CYS A 166 1.37 -6.89 4.35
C CYS A 166 0.63 -6.97 3.02
N ILE A 167 -0.20 -5.96 2.75
CA ILE A 167 -0.77 -5.71 1.43
C ILE A 167 -0.12 -4.46 0.87
N ASN A 168 0.41 -4.54 -0.34
CA ASN A 168 0.84 -3.39 -1.12
C ASN A 168 -0.05 -3.26 -2.35
N ILE A 169 -0.59 -2.07 -2.58
CA ILE A 169 -1.38 -1.76 -3.77
C ILE A 169 -0.68 -0.63 -4.50
N LEU A 170 -0.23 -0.91 -5.71
CA LEU A 170 0.42 0.06 -6.58
C LEU A 170 -0.57 0.51 -7.65
N TYR A 171 -0.70 1.82 -7.81
CA TYR A 171 -1.46 2.48 -8.86
C TYR A 171 -0.49 3.26 -9.73
N SER A 172 -0.52 3.04 -11.05
CA SER A 172 0.35 3.76 -11.99
C SER A 172 -0.35 3.97 -13.33
N LEU A 173 0.08 4.99 -14.05
CA LEU A 173 -0.29 5.08 -15.45
C LEU A 173 0.50 4.01 -16.24
N PRO A 174 -0.15 3.27 -17.15
CA PRO A 174 0.57 2.40 -18.05
C PRO A 174 1.47 3.24 -19.00
N ASP A 175 2.65 2.70 -19.32
CA ASP A 175 3.61 3.32 -20.24
C ASP A 175 3.06 3.43 -21.67
#